data_01bdbb3ec8a44cbd3c57e1bc56028c0a
#
_entry.id   01bdbb3ec8a44cbd3c57e1bc56028c0a
#
_cell.length_a   1.000
_cell.length_b   1.000
_cell.length_c   1.000
_cell.angle_alpha   90.00
_cell.angle_beta   90.00
_cell.angle_gamma   90.00
#
_symmetry.space_group_name_H-M   'P 1'
#
loop_
_entity.id
_entity.type
_entity.pdbx_description
1 polymer ?
#
loop_
_entity_poly.entity_id
_entity_poly.type
_entity_poly.pdbx_seq_one_letter_code
_entity_poly.pdbx_strand_id
1 'polypeptide(L)'
;MSAASALGNKIPRYRRRRPLPAVIMLVVLGVLSVFVWTKVFRSTSDIDAATNCNPPTPPSTAPEGQAPPKAGQVLGRDSLDRTDPAVPSRVQVRVLNANGQRNQASLVAEELYAAGVNKAAEPGNDPVYPNFDMHCHGQIRFGPNGAGAARTLSLLVPCAQLVRDERQDATVDLALGSKFGDIKPNHAAKRVLADLRSWGERQPTPEGGQAAEAGRPPIEANLLAEARDVHC
;
A
#
# COMPACT_ATOMS: atom_id res chain seq x y z
N MET A 1 -94.40 -7.59 -4.07
CA MET A 1 -93.77 -6.26 -4.27
C MET A 1 -92.37 -6.41 -3.76
N SER A 2 -91.41 -6.68 -4.67
CA SER A 2 -89.97 -6.87 -4.37
C SER A 2 -89.16 -5.82 -5.04
N ALA A 3 -88.50 -4.99 -4.28
CA ALA A 3 -87.59 -3.95 -4.77
C ALA A 3 -86.16 -4.57 -4.92
N ALA A 4 -85.72 -4.69 -6.15
CA ALA A 4 -84.32 -5.08 -6.46
C ALA A 4 -83.43 -3.88 -6.39
N SER A 5 -82.53 -3.86 -5.43
CA SER A 5 -81.44 -2.81 -5.32
C SER A 5 -80.31 -3.18 -6.24
N ALA A 6 -80.07 -2.32 -7.27
CA ALA A 6 -78.94 -2.40 -8.19
C ALA A 6 -77.71 -1.86 -7.52
N LEU A 7 -76.77 -2.73 -7.13
CA LEU A 7 -75.42 -2.36 -6.72
C LEU A 7 -74.56 -2.00 -7.94
N GLY A 8 -74.43 -0.71 -8.20
CA GLY A 8 -73.54 -0.18 -9.23
C GLY A 8 -72.07 -0.36 -8.87
N ASN A 9 -71.42 -1.32 -9.48
CA ASN A 9 -69.97 -1.59 -9.33
C ASN A 9 -69.16 -0.49 -10.01
N LYS A 10 -68.68 0.51 -9.24
CA LYS A 10 -67.78 1.56 -9.76
C LYS A 10 -66.39 0.99 -9.90
N ILE A 11 -66.04 0.53 -11.08
CA ILE A 11 -64.67 0.15 -11.46
C ILE A 11 -63.79 1.41 -11.35
N PRO A 12 -62.74 1.43 -10.51
CA PRO A 12 -61.84 2.58 -10.39
C PRO A 12 -61.08 2.75 -11.69
N ARG A 13 -61.29 3.89 -12.37
CA ARG A 13 -60.52 4.26 -13.56
C ARG A 13 -59.05 4.39 -13.15
N TYR A 14 -58.19 3.43 -13.52
CA TYR A 14 -56.75 3.46 -13.38
C TYR A 14 -56.22 4.63 -14.19
N ARG A 15 -55.81 5.72 -13.47
CA ARG A 15 -55.27 6.91 -14.09
C ARG A 15 -53.88 6.58 -14.59
N ARG A 16 -53.70 6.33 -15.87
CA ARG A 16 -52.42 6.04 -16.56
C ARG A 16 -51.45 7.20 -16.31
N ARG A 17 -50.68 7.09 -15.22
CA ARG A 17 -49.61 8.01 -14.90
C ARG A 17 -48.55 7.87 -15.99
N ARG A 18 -48.23 8.94 -16.67
CA ARG A 18 -47.19 8.92 -17.70
C ARG A 18 -45.86 8.60 -17.02
N PRO A 19 -45.16 7.51 -17.42
CA PRO A 19 -43.91 7.04 -16.71
C PRO A 19 -42.70 7.98 -17.03
N LEU A 20 -42.89 9.05 -17.78
CA LEU A 20 -41.88 9.98 -18.23
C LEU A 20 -40.94 10.47 -17.10
N PRO A 21 -41.44 10.95 -15.94
CA PRO A 21 -40.52 11.39 -14.87
C PRO A 21 -39.70 10.25 -14.26
N ALA A 22 -40.26 9.04 -14.19
CA ALA A 22 -39.53 7.87 -13.71
C ALA A 22 -38.43 7.43 -14.68
N VAL A 23 -38.72 7.47 -15.97
CA VAL A 23 -37.70 7.16 -17.01
C VAL A 23 -36.56 8.19 -17.00
N ILE A 24 -36.89 9.48 -16.90
CA ILE A 24 -35.87 10.55 -16.81
C ILE A 24 -34.98 10.33 -15.58
N MET A 25 -35.58 10.02 -14.42
CA MET A 25 -34.82 9.75 -13.19
C MET A 25 -33.88 8.54 -13.34
N LEU A 26 -34.35 7.45 -13.97
CA LEU A 26 -33.51 6.27 -14.23
C LEU A 26 -32.35 6.58 -15.18
N VAL A 27 -32.59 7.39 -16.23
CA VAL A 27 -31.52 7.81 -17.16
C VAL A 27 -30.49 8.66 -16.43
N VAL A 28 -30.92 9.63 -15.62
CA VAL A 28 -30.00 10.47 -14.82
C VAL A 28 -29.17 9.62 -13.84
N LEU A 29 -29.79 8.69 -13.13
CA LEU A 29 -29.08 7.76 -12.22
C LEU A 29 -28.11 6.87 -13.00
N GLY A 30 -28.49 6.39 -14.18
CA GLY A 30 -27.62 5.61 -15.04
C GLY A 30 -26.38 6.39 -15.48
N VAL A 31 -26.56 7.63 -15.93
CA VAL A 31 -25.45 8.51 -16.34
C VAL A 31 -24.54 8.84 -15.15
N LEU A 32 -25.10 9.17 -13.99
CA LEU A 32 -24.33 9.40 -12.76
C LEU A 32 -23.54 8.14 -12.33
N SER A 33 -24.15 6.96 -12.42
CA SER A 33 -23.48 5.70 -12.12
C SER A 33 -22.29 5.47 -13.04
N VAL A 34 -22.47 5.62 -14.36
CA VAL A 34 -21.37 5.49 -15.34
C VAL A 34 -20.26 6.49 -15.04
N PHE A 35 -20.61 7.75 -14.74
CA PHE A 35 -19.63 8.79 -14.43
C PHE A 35 -18.82 8.44 -13.17
N VAL A 36 -19.47 7.99 -12.09
CA VAL A 36 -18.78 7.57 -10.86
C VAL A 36 -17.86 6.37 -11.12
N TRP A 37 -18.36 5.34 -11.81
CA TRP A 37 -17.56 4.16 -12.12
C TRP A 37 -16.35 4.48 -13.00
N THR A 38 -16.51 5.33 -14.02
CA THR A 38 -15.36 5.73 -14.86
C THR A 38 -14.31 6.51 -14.08
N LYS A 39 -14.72 7.32 -13.11
CA LYS A 39 -13.76 8.01 -12.21
C LYS A 39 -13.03 7.03 -11.30
N VAL A 40 -13.75 6.09 -10.69
CA VAL A 40 -13.16 5.07 -9.81
C VAL A 40 -12.16 4.19 -10.57
N PHE A 41 -12.54 3.68 -11.76
CA PHE A 41 -11.63 2.84 -12.55
C PHE A 41 -10.37 3.59 -13.03
N ARG A 42 -10.48 4.86 -13.42
CA ARG A 42 -9.29 5.66 -13.78
C ARG A 42 -8.37 5.88 -12.59
N SER A 43 -8.92 6.22 -11.43
CA SER A 43 -8.14 6.43 -10.22
C SER A 43 -7.35 5.16 -9.81
N THR A 44 -7.96 3.99 -9.88
CA THR A 44 -7.26 2.72 -9.56
C THR A 44 -6.18 2.37 -10.58
N SER A 45 -6.44 2.55 -11.88
CA SER A 45 -5.44 2.28 -12.93
C SER A 45 -4.26 3.24 -12.88
N ASP A 46 -4.47 4.50 -12.52
CA ASP A 46 -3.40 5.49 -12.37
C ASP A 46 -2.51 5.18 -11.17
N ILE A 47 -3.09 4.74 -10.06
CA ILE A 47 -2.35 4.30 -8.86
C ILE A 47 -1.54 3.05 -9.17
N ASP A 48 -2.14 2.05 -9.81
CA ASP A 48 -1.45 0.82 -10.19
C ASP A 48 -0.28 1.09 -11.16
N ALA A 49 -0.49 1.96 -12.14
CA ALA A 49 0.57 2.35 -13.08
C ALA A 49 1.71 3.14 -12.42
N ALA A 50 1.44 3.86 -11.32
CA ALA A 50 2.45 4.61 -10.57
C ALA A 50 3.22 3.72 -9.59
N THR A 51 2.57 2.72 -9.02
CA THR A 51 3.17 1.81 -8.02
C THR A 51 3.84 0.59 -8.63
N ASN A 52 3.38 0.11 -9.80
CA ASN A 52 3.98 -1.05 -10.45
C ASN A 52 5.31 -0.69 -11.10
N CYS A 53 6.36 -1.41 -10.72
CA CYS A 53 7.68 -1.27 -11.30
C CYS A 53 7.81 -2.17 -12.54
N ASN A 54 8.58 -1.71 -13.54
CA ASN A 54 8.96 -2.55 -14.67
C ASN A 54 9.81 -3.74 -14.18
N PRO A 55 9.81 -4.87 -14.88
CA PRO A 55 10.75 -5.95 -14.58
C PRO A 55 12.20 -5.50 -14.79
N PRO A 56 13.16 -6.01 -14.00
CA PRO A 56 14.57 -5.65 -14.16
C PRO A 56 15.09 -6.15 -15.51
N THR A 57 15.91 -5.31 -16.19
CA THR A 57 16.58 -5.71 -17.40
C THR A 57 17.89 -6.43 -17.06
N PRO A 58 18.20 -7.55 -17.73
CA PRO A 58 19.47 -8.24 -17.53
C PRO A 58 20.65 -7.29 -17.78
N PRO A 59 21.74 -7.35 -16.99
CA PRO A 59 22.91 -6.53 -17.24
C PRO A 59 23.52 -6.89 -18.61
N SER A 60 23.94 -5.87 -19.35
CA SER A 60 24.54 -6.01 -20.68
C SER A 60 25.85 -6.82 -20.66
N THR A 61 26.49 -6.91 -19.50
CA THR A 61 27.72 -7.65 -19.23
C THR A 61 27.60 -8.36 -17.89
N ALA A 62 26.87 -9.49 -17.86
CA ALA A 62 26.91 -10.36 -16.69
C ALA A 62 28.25 -11.11 -16.68
N PRO A 63 28.96 -11.15 -15.53
CA PRO A 63 30.10 -12.06 -15.40
C PRO A 63 29.63 -13.50 -15.64
N GLU A 64 30.31 -14.24 -16.50
CA GLU A 64 30.00 -15.66 -16.76
C GLU A 64 29.95 -16.41 -15.42
N GLY A 65 28.84 -17.08 -15.13
CA GLY A 65 28.67 -17.93 -13.97
C GLY A 65 27.93 -17.31 -12.78
N GLN A 66 27.53 -16.04 -12.79
CA GLN A 66 26.66 -15.47 -11.75
C GLN A 66 25.21 -15.40 -12.22
N ALA A 67 24.34 -16.17 -11.54
CA ALA A 67 22.91 -16.02 -11.76
C ALA A 67 22.45 -14.61 -11.36
N PRO A 68 21.61 -13.92 -12.17
CA PRO A 68 21.10 -12.62 -11.83
C PRO A 68 20.31 -12.70 -10.51
N PRO A 69 20.35 -11.65 -9.67
CA PRO A 69 19.57 -11.61 -8.44
C PRO A 69 18.08 -11.82 -8.74
N LYS A 70 17.42 -12.66 -7.96
CA LYS A 70 15.99 -12.94 -8.15
C LYS A 70 15.18 -11.69 -7.78
N ALA A 71 14.29 -11.27 -8.67
CA ALA A 71 13.43 -10.10 -8.47
C ALA A 71 12.39 -10.27 -7.34
N GLY A 72 12.16 -11.49 -6.85
CA GLY A 72 11.12 -11.78 -5.88
C GLY A 72 9.71 -11.81 -6.47
N GLN A 73 8.72 -12.08 -5.61
CA GLN A 73 7.29 -12.11 -5.96
C GLN A 73 6.65 -10.75 -5.67
N VAL A 74 6.09 -10.12 -6.69
CA VAL A 74 5.29 -8.91 -6.51
C VAL A 74 4.00 -9.26 -5.78
N LEU A 75 3.67 -8.49 -4.75
CA LEU A 75 2.46 -8.62 -3.95
C LEU A 75 1.50 -7.47 -4.23
N GLY A 76 0.21 -7.74 -4.03
CA GLY A 76 -0.79 -6.69 -4.05
C GLY A 76 -0.56 -5.65 -2.94
N ARG A 77 -0.99 -4.44 -3.18
CA ARG A 77 -0.82 -3.31 -2.24
C ARG A 77 -1.43 -3.58 -0.86
N ASP A 78 -2.49 -4.38 -0.80
CA ASP A 78 -3.25 -4.78 0.40
C ASP A 78 -2.69 -6.00 1.13
N SER A 79 -1.66 -6.65 0.58
CA SER A 79 -1.12 -7.91 1.10
C SER A 79 -0.64 -7.85 2.55
N LEU A 80 -0.27 -6.65 3.03
CA LEU A 80 0.15 -6.43 4.41
C LEU A 80 -0.93 -5.84 5.31
N ASP A 81 -2.19 -5.73 4.88
CA ASP A 81 -3.25 -5.07 5.67
C ASP A 81 -3.60 -5.83 6.95
N ARG A 82 -3.41 -7.15 6.95
CA ARG A 82 -3.61 -8.01 8.12
C ARG A 82 -2.33 -8.23 8.94
N THR A 83 -1.22 -7.62 8.54
CA THR A 83 0.05 -7.72 9.23
C THR A 83 0.18 -6.58 10.23
N ASP A 84 0.49 -6.91 11.47
CA ASP A 84 0.78 -5.91 12.48
C ASP A 84 2.10 -5.19 12.17
N PRO A 85 2.13 -3.85 12.16
CA PRO A 85 3.35 -3.12 11.93
C PRO A 85 4.35 -3.32 13.09
N ALA A 86 5.61 -3.48 12.76
CA ALA A 86 6.68 -3.53 13.75
C ALA A 86 6.95 -2.13 14.35
N VAL A 87 7.45 -2.09 15.58
CA VAL A 87 7.96 -0.84 16.19
C VAL A 87 9.08 -0.28 15.32
N PRO A 88 9.09 1.01 14.98
CA PRO A 88 10.10 1.60 14.10
C PRO A 88 11.55 1.26 14.52
N SER A 89 11.87 1.29 15.82
CA SER A 89 13.21 0.94 16.34
C SER A 89 13.60 -0.54 16.16
N ARG A 90 12.69 -1.42 15.78
CA ARG A 90 12.96 -2.83 15.45
C ARG A 90 13.04 -3.08 13.95
N VAL A 91 12.67 -2.09 13.14
CA VAL A 91 12.72 -2.17 11.67
C VAL A 91 14.16 -1.92 11.22
N GLN A 92 14.74 -2.87 10.50
CA GLN A 92 16.07 -2.76 9.93
C GLN A 92 15.97 -2.63 8.43
N VAL A 93 16.36 -1.47 7.89
CA VAL A 93 16.24 -1.14 6.47
C VAL A 93 17.60 -0.92 5.84
N ARG A 94 17.78 -1.48 4.63
CA ARG A 94 18.84 -1.11 3.70
C ARG A 94 18.23 -0.34 2.54
N VAL A 95 18.75 0.85 2.26
CA VAL A 95 18.28 1.68 1.13
C VAL A 95 19.16 1.43 -0.09
N LEU A 96 18.53 1.19 -1.24
CA LEU A 96 19.19 0.83 -2.48
C LEU A 96 18.82 1.81 -3.60
N ASN A 97 19.82 2.25 -4.35
CA ASN A 97 19.64 3.11 -5.51
C ASN A 97 19.37 2.25 -6.76
N ALA A 98 18.17 2.34 -7.31
CA ALA A 98 17.75 1.65 -8.52
C ALA A 98 17.41 2.61 -9.68
N ASN A 99 17.71 3.93 -9.53
CA ASN A 99 17.38 4.97 -10.52
C ASN A 99 18.60 5.82 -10.96
N GLY A 100 19.77 5.56 -10.39
CA GLY A 100 21.01 6.26 -10.74
C GLY A 100 21.19 7.68 -10.17
N GLN A 101 20.26 8.16 -9.33
CA GLN A 101 20.43 9.46 -8.69
C GLN A 101 21.51 9.40 -7.60
N ARG A 102 22.54 10.23 -7.76
CA ARG A 102 23.67 10.24 -6.82
C ARG A 102 23.22 10.66 -5.42
N ASN A 103 23.73 9.98 -4.40
CA ASN A 103 23.51 10.24 -2.97
C ASN A 103 22.05 10.11 -2.50
N GLN A 104 21.07 9.83 -3.37
CA GLN A 104 19.67 9.77 -2.98
C GLN A 104 19.44 8.66 -1.92
N ALA A 105 20.03 7.47 -2.11
CA ALA A 105 19.89 6.38 -1.14
C ALA A 105 20.41 6.75 0.25
N SER A 106 21.53 7.51 0.33
CA SER A 106 22.08 7.97 1.61
C SER A 106 21.17 9.01 2.28
N LEU A 107 20.64 9.98 1.52
CA LEU A 107 19.71 10.99 2.04
C LEU A 107 18.44 10.34 2.58
N VAL A 108 17.85 9.40 1.82
CA VAL A 108 16.65 8.68 2.22
C VAL A 108 16.91 7.79 3.46
N ALA A 109 18.10 7.18 3.56
CA ALA A 109 18.48 6.43 4.74
C ALA A 109 18.52 7.32 5.98
N GLU A 110 19.11 8.53 5.91
CA GLU A 110 19.11 9.48 7.01
C GLU A 110 17.69 9.94 7.41
N GLU A 111 16.80 10.16 6.43
CA GLU A 111 15.39 10.49 6.72
C GLU A 111 14.67 9.34 7.44
N LEU A 112 14.93 8.08 7.05
CA LEU A 112 14.39 6.90 7.74
C LEU A 112 14.91 6.80 9.18
N TYR A 113 16.21 7.11 9.42
CA TYR A 113 16.77 7.12 10.78
C TYR A 113 16.15 8.22 11.63
N ALA A 114 15.96 9.41 11.07
CA ALA A 114 15.23 10.47 11.73
C ALA A 114 13.78 10.07 12.07
N ALA A 115 13.18 9.20 11.24
CA ALA A 115 11.89 8.60 11.51
C ALA A 115 11.94 7.45 12.54
N GLY A 116 13.11 7.10 13.09
CA GLY A 116 13.31 6.08 14.14
C GLY A 116 13.46 4.65 13.63
N VAL A 117 13.73 4.47 12.35
CA VAL A 117 14.05 3.17 11.74
C VAL A 117 15.55 2.90 11.86
N ASN A 118 15.95 1.65 12.03
CA ASN A 118 17.36 1.27 12.15
C ASN A 118 17.97 0.89 10.79
N LYS A 119 19.28 1.07 10.70
CA LYS A 119 20.10 0.70 9.55
C LYS A 119 20.39 -0.80 9.56
N ALA A 120 20.05 -1.50 8.48
CA ALA A 120 20.43 -2.89 8.27
C ALA A 120 21.85 -3.01 7.66
N ALA A 121 22.16 -2.12 6.70
CA ALA A 121 23.46 -2.04 6.04
C ALA A 121 23.64 -0.66 5.41
N GLU A 122 24.86 -0.34 4.94
CA GLU A 122 25.12 0.91 4.23
C GLU A 122 24.28 1.01 2.96
N PRO A 123 23.77 2.22 2.63
CA PRO A 123 23.11 2.47 1.36
C PRO A 123 24.02 2.11 0.18
N GLY A 124 23.43 1.56 -0.88
CA GLY A 124 24.21 1.11 -2.03
C GLY A 124 23.41 1.10 -3.32
N ASN A 125 24.02 0.60 -4.39
CA ASN A 125 23.34 0.39 -5.64
C ASN A 125 22.50 -0.90 -5.59
N ASP A 126 21.38 -0.88 -6.29
CA ASP A 126 20.46 -2.02 -6.33
C ASP A 126 21.01 -3.13 -7.24
N PRO A 127 21.28 -4.33 -6.70
CA PRO A 127 21.77 -5.45 -7.52
C PRO A 127 20.71 -6.01 -8.45
N VAL A 128 19.42 -5.80 -8.18
CA VAL A 128 18.30 -6.29 -9.01
C VAL A 128 18.09 -5.40 -10.24
N TYR A 129 18.36 -4.08 -10.11
CA TYR A 129 18.30 -3.10 -11.20
C TYR A 129 19.70 -2.50 -11.45
N PRO A 130 20.65 -3.29 -11.96
CA PRO A 130 22.03 -2.86 -12.15
C PRO A 130 22.18 -1.74 -13.18
N ASN A 131 21.20 -1.57 -14.06
CA ASN A 131 21.18 -0.52 -15.09
C ASN A 131 20.50 0.77 -14.59
N PHE A 132 20.07 0.85 -13.32
CA PHE A 132 19.37 1.99 -12.74
C PHE A 132 18.09 2.38 -13.47
N ASP A 133 17.36 1.41 -13.98
CA ASP A 133 16.21 1.55 -14.87
C ASP A 133 14.86 1.23 -14.20
N MET A 134 14.77 1.32 -12.88
CA MET A 134 13.51 1.13 -12.16
C MET A 134 12.57 2.33 -12.37
N HIS A 135 11.48 2.12 -13.11
CA HIS A 135 10.50 3.16 -13.47
C HIS A 135 9.23 3.12 -12.61
N CYS A 136 9.37 3.35 -11.31
CA CYS A 136 8.27 3.46 -10.35
C CYS A 136 8.71 4.31 -9.17
N HIS A 137 7.90 4.40 -8.11
CA HIS A 137 8.31 5.04 -6.86
C HIS A 137 9.42 4.26 -6.14
N GLY A 138 9.34 2.94 -6.12
CA GLY A 138 10.32 2.07 -5.48
C GLY A 138 9.74 0.72 -5.10
N GLN A 139 10.58 -0.14 -4.52
CA GLN A 139 10.18 -1.47 -4.03
C GLN A 139 10.57 -1.64 -2.57
N ILE A 140 9.66 -2.18 -1.77
CA ILE A 140 9.92 -2.71 -0.43
C ILE A 140 10.06 -4.22 -0.57
N ARG A 141 11.29 -4.75 -0.43
CA ARG A 141 11.60 -6.17 -0.55
C ARG A 141 11.84 -6.77 0.81
N PHE A 142 11.19 -7.89 1.09
CA PHE A 142 11.22 -8.53 2.41
C PHE A 142 10.95 -10.03 2.33
N GLY A 143 11.53 -10.78 3.28
CA GLY A 143 11.20 -12.18 3.48
C GLY A 143 10.01 -12.38 4.42
N PRO A 144 9.62 -13.65 4.67
CA PRO A 144 8.50 -13.97 5.56
C PRO A 144 8.61 -13.32 6.95
N ASN A 145 9.81 -13.29 7.52
CA ASN A 145 10.07 -12.73 8.85
C ASN A 145 10.14 -11.19 8.86
N GLY A 146 10.26 -10.55 7.71
CA GLY A 146 10.29 -9.09 7.54
C GLY A 146 8.93 -8.43 7.32
N ALA A 147 7.82 -9.19 7.32
CA ALA A 147 6.50 -8.66 6.96
C ALA A 147 6.04 -7.49 7.85
N GLY A 148 6.25 -7.57 9.17
CA GLY A 148 5.92 -6.49 10.10
C GLY A 148 6.77 -5.23 9.87
N ALA A 149 8.06 -5.41 9.58
CA ALA A 149 8.97 -4.30 9.23
C ALA A 149 8.58 -3.67 7.89
N ALA A 150 8.25 -4.48 6.88
CA ALA A 150 7.74 -4.00 5.59
C ALA A 150 6.41 -3.25 5.74
N ARG A 151 5.52 -3.69 6.64
CA ARG A 151 4.28 -2.98 6.97
C ARG A 151 4.56 -1.59 7.53
N THR A 152 5.49 -1.46 8.47
CA THR A 152 5.89 -0.16 9.03
C THR A 152 6.52 0.74 7.96
N LEU A 153 7.42 0.18 7.13
CA LEU A 153 8.04 0.92 6.05
C LEU A 153 7.02 1.39 5.01
N SER A 154 5.97 0.60 4.74
CA SER A 154 4.87 1.00 3.83
C SER A 154 4.03 2.18 4.34
N LEU A 155 4.09 2.53 5.63
CA LEU A 155 3.49 3.76 6.18
C LEU A 155 4.35 4.99 5.90
N LEU A 156 5.67 4.81 5.79
CA LEU A 156 6.62 5.87 5.45
C LEU A 156 6.72 6.10 3.94
N VAL A 157 6.65 5.01 3.16
CA VAL A 157 6.78 5.02 1.69
C VAL A 157 5.57 4.28 1.07
N PRO A 158 4.36 4.86 1.13
CA PRO A 158 3.13 4.16 0.79
C PRO A 158 2.96 3.85 -0.71
N CYS A 159 3.75 4.51 -1.57
CA CYS A 159 3.73 4.31 -3.02
C CYS A 159 4.74 3.26 -3.52
N ALA A 160 5.52 2.65 -2.62
CA ALA A 160 6.44 1.60 -2.99
C ALA A 160 5.71 0.26 -3.23
N GLN A 161 6.12 -0.46 -4.26
CA GLN A 161 5.63 -1.79 -4.59
C GLN A 161 6.14 -2.80 -3.54
N LEU A 162 5.26 -3.68 -3.09
CA LEU A 162 5.62 -4.75 -2.16
C LEU A 162 6.16 -5.95 -2.92
N VAL A 163 7.32 -6.46 -2.51
CA VAL A 163 7.96 -7.62 -3.14
C VAL A 163 8.43 -8.60 -2.07
N ARG A 164 7.97 -9.84 -2.15
CA ARG A 164 8.43 -10.91 -1.29
C ARG A 164 9.62 -11.63 -1.90
N ASP A 165 10.71 -11.71 -1.18
CA ASP A 165 11.89 -12.49 -1.55
C ASP A 165 12.11 -13.72 -0.65
N GLU A 166 13.20 -14.44 -0.86
CA GLU A 166 13.49 -15.70 -0.19
C GLU A 166 14.35 -15.53 1.09
N ARG A 167 14.65 -14.26 1.49
CA ARG A 167 15.44 -14.01 2.71
C ARG A 167 14.73 -14.56 3.94
N GLN A 168 15.52 -15.07 4.89
CA GLN A 168 14.99 -15.65 6.13
C GLN A 168 15.12 -14.70 7.32
N ASP A 169 15.88 -13.63 7.21
CA ASP A 169 15.99 -12.61 8.24
C ASP A 169 14.82 -11.62 8.21
N ALA A 170 14.75 -10.72 9.19
CA ALA A 170 13.69 -9.73 9.32
C ALA A 170 14.07 -8.37 8.67
N THR A 171 15.18 -8.30 7.93
CA THR A 171 15.60 -7.08 7.25
C THR A 171 14.73 -6.77 6.05
N VAL A 172 14.67 -5.49 5.68
CA VAL A 172 13.91 -5.00 4.54
C VAL A 172 14.80 -4.15 3.65
N ASP A 173 14.70 -4.31 2.34
CA ASP A 173 15.32 -3.41 1.39
C ASP A 173 14.29 -2.41 0.85
N LEU A 174 14.67 -1.13 0.81
CA LEU A 174 13.97 -0.08 0.08
C LEU A 174 14.77 0.28 -1.16
N ALA A 175 14.34 -0.21 -2.33
CA ALA A 175 14.93 0.18 -3.60
C ALA A 175 14.20 1.40 -4.16
N LEU A 176 14.96 2.46 -4.49
CA LEU A 176 14.44 3.75 -4.94
C LEU A 176 14.33 3.78 -6.47
N GLY A 177 13.11 3.97 -6.98
CA GLY A 177 12.85 4.11 -8.41
C GLY A 177 12.89 5.57 -8.90
N SER A 178 12.76 5.76 -10.21
CA SER A 178 12.87 7.07 -10.86
C SER A 178 11.75 8.07 -10.49
N LYS A 179 10.61 7.57 -9.99
CA LYS A 179 9.49 8.39 -9.50
C LYS A 179 9.55 8.64 -7.99
N PHE A 180 10.59 8.16 -7.30
CA PHE A 180 10.77 8.41 -5.89
C PHE A 180 11.05 9.91 -5.66
N GLY A 181 10.23 10.55 -4.83
CA GLY A 181 10.44 11.93 -4.40
C GLY A 181 11.12 12.00 -3.03
N ASP A 182 10.32 11.85 -1.99
CA ASP A 182 10.73 11.95 -0.60
C ASP A 182 9.84 11.08 0.29
N ILE A 183 10.20 10.99 1.58
CA ILE A 183 9.41 10.31 2.60
C ILE A 183 8.33 11.25 3.10
N LYS A 184 7.08 11.03 2.66
CA LYS A 184 5.93 11.87 3.04
C LYS A 184 4.79 11.07 3.66
N PRO A 185 4.94 10.57 4.90
CA PRO A 185 3.83 9.93 5.58
C PRO A 185 2.70 10.95 5.80
N ASN A 186 1.46 10.54 5.52
CA ASN A 186 0.29 11.36 5.80
C ASN A 186 0.06 11.51 7.31
N HIS A 187 -0.92 12.30 7.71
CA HIS A 187 -1.18 12.59 9.13
C HIS A 187 -1.51 11.32 9.93
N ALA A 188 -2.30 10.41 9.37
CA ALA A 188 -2.66 9.15 10.01
C ALA A 188 -1.42 8.23 10.18
N ALA A 189 -0.56 8.12 9.15
CA ALA A 189 0.69 7.37 9.25
C ALA A 189 1.61 7.92 10.34
N LYS A 190 1.73 9.25 10.46
CA LYS A 190 2.52 9.88 11.54
C LYS A 190 1.99 9.52 12.92
N ARG A 191 0.66 9.50 13.11
CA ARG A 191 0.03 9.08 14.35
C ARG A 191 0.32 7.60 14.65
N VAL A 192 0.10 6.70 13.68
CA VAL A 192 0.43 5.27 13.84
C VAL A 192 1.89 5.08 14.26
N LEU A 193 2.83 5.76 13.60
CA LEU A 193 4.25 5.66 13.93
C LEU A 193 4.56 6.18 15.34
N ALA A 194 3.91 7.25 15.79
CA ALA A 194 4.05 7.76 17.16
C ALA A 194 3.50 6.78 18.20
N ASP A 195 2.33 6.20 17.95
CA ASP A 195 1.70 5.21 18.82
C ASP A 195 2.56 3.93 18.92
N LEU A 196 3.13 3.47 17.79
CA LEU A 196 4.05 2.34 17.76
C LEU A 196 5.33 2.60 18.57
N ARG A 197 5.90 3.80 18.49
CA ARG A 197 7.08 4.18 19.29
C ARG A 197 6.75 4.14 20.78
N SER A 198 5.70 4.84 21.18
CA SER A 198 5.24 4.89 22.57
C SER A 198 4.91 3.50 23.12
N TRP A 199 4.32 2.63 22.29
CA TRP A 199 4.07 1.25 22.66
C TRP A 199 5.37 0.47 22.82
N GLY A 200 6.33 0.63 21.89
CA GLY A 200 7.64 -0.04 21.95
C GLY A 200 8.46 0.35 23.16
N GLU A 201 8.42 1.62 23.60
CA GLU A 201 9.10 2.12 24.79
C GLU A 201 8.54 1.49 26.08
N ARG A 202 7.27 1.11 26.11
CA ARG A 202 6.63 0.43 27.24
C ARG A 202 6.87 -1.08 27.30
N GLN A 203 7.44 -1.66 26.22
CA GLN A 203 7.73 -3.10 26.21
C GLN A 203 9.05 -3.38 26.94
N PRO A 204 9.11 -4.40 27.81
CA PRO A 204 10.36 -4.79 28.44
C PRO A 204 11.36 -5.24 27.37
N THR A 205 12.60 -4.78 27.51
CA THR A 205 13.69 -5.30 26.68
C THR A 205 13.89 -6.78 27.03
N PRO A 206 13.88 -7.71 26.06
CA PRO A 206 14.09 -9.11 26.33
C PRO A 206 15.50 -9.31 26.92
N GLU A 207 15.60 -9.58 28.21
CA GLU A 207 16.85 -10.06 28.83
C GLU A 207 16.96 -11.57 28.57
N GLY A 208 18.03 -11.98 27.92
CA GLY A 208 18.40 -13.41 27.85
C GLY A 208 17.77 -14.22 26.71
N GLY A 209 17.65 -13.68 25.49
CA GLY A 209 17.42 -14.48 24.27
C GLY A 209 16.03 -15.11 24.10
N GLN A 210 15.11 -14.95 25.03
CA GLN A 210 13.72 -15.32 24.89
C GLN A 210 13.00 -14.11 24.26
N ALA A 211 12.52 -14.27 23.02
CA ALA A 211 11.58 -13.31 22.45
C ALA A 211 10.35 -13.25 23.38
N ALA A 212 10.26 -12.23 24.24
CA ALA A 212 9.00 -11.94 24.91
C ALA A 212 7.96 -11.82 23.79
N GLU A 213 6.87 -12.57 23.87
CA GLU A 213 5.70 -12.36 23.02
C GLU A 213 5.23 -10.92 23.27
N ALA A 214 5.82 -10.00 22.51
CA ALA A 214 5.37 -8.62 22.50
C ALA A 214 3.93 -8.68 22.00
N GLY A 215 2.98 -8.39 22.89
CA GLY A 215 1.57 -8.36 22.52
C GLY A 215 1.36 -7.52 21.26
N ARG A 216 0.21 -7.68 20.63
CA ARG A 216 -0.17 -6.89 19.46
C ARG A 216 -0.21 -5.40 19.79
N PRO A 217 0.41 -4.51 18.98
CA PRO A 217 0.30 -3.08 19.20
C PRO A 217 -1.16 -2.62 19.09
N PRO A 218 -1.67 -1.82 20.03
CA PRO A 218 -3.07 -1.39 20.08
C PRO A 218 -3.33 -0.27 19.07
N ILE A 219 -3.17 -0.57 17.78
CA ILE A 219 -3.43 0.38 16.69
C ILE A 219 -4.80 0.09 16.09
N GLU A 220 -5.62 1.10 15.95
CA GLU A 220 -6.94 0.98 15.34
C GLU A 220 -6.85 0.66 13.84
N ALA A 221 -7.66 -0.29 13.36
CA ALA A 221 -7.64 -0.73 11.96
C ALA A 221 -8.05 0.38 10.98
N ASN A 222 -8.99 1.26 11.37
CA ASN A 222 -9.39 2.43 10.59
C ASN A 222 -8.24 3.43 10.42
N LEU A 223 -7.43 3.66 11.47
CA LEU A 223 -6.27 4.53 11.39
C LEU A 223 -5.18 3.96 10.46
N LEU A 224 -4.98 2.63 10.48
CA LEU A 224 -4.08 1.95 9.54
C LEU A 224 -4.57 2.03 8.09
N ALA A 225 -5.89 1.96 7.87
CA ALA A 225 -6.47 2.13 6.54
C ALA A 225 -6.29 3.57 6.02
N GLU A 226 -6.59 4.58 6.85
CA GLU A 226 -6.39 6.00 6.53
C GLU A 226 -4.90 6.32 6.26
N ALA A 227 -3.99 5.70 7.00
CA ALA A 227 -2.55 5.88 6.81
C ALA A 227 -2.06 5.42 5.41
N ARG A 228 -2.82 4.57 4.73
CA ARG A 228 -2.53 4.08 3.38
C ARG A 228 -3.32 4.77 2.29
N ASP A 229 -4.27 5.62 2.66
CA ASP A 229 -5.05 6.40 1.69
C ASP A 229 -4.21 7.58 1.19
N VAL A 230 -3.41 7.29 0.16
CA VAL A 230 -2.52 8.26 -0.49
C VAL A 230 -2.64 8.13 -2.00
N HIS A 231 -2.50 9.26 -2.67
CA HIS A 231 -2.39 9.32 -4.13
C HIS A 231 -0.93 9.18 -4.53
N CYS A 232 -0.62 8.17 -5.33
CA CYS A 232 0.67 7.92 -5.94
C CYS A 232 0.64 8.39 -7.43
#